data_a90d3248f7bcb8536f670804037aed49
#
_entry.id   a90d3248f7bcb8536f670804037aed49
#
_cell.length_a   1.000
_cell.length_b   1.000
_cell.length_c   1.000
_cell.angle_alpha   90.00
_cell.angle_beta   90.00
_cell.angle_gamma   90.00
#
_symmetry.space_group_name_H-M   'P 1'
#
loop_
_entity.id
_entity.type
_entity.pdbx_description
1 polymer ?
#
loop_
_entity_poly.entity_id
_entity_poly.type
_entity_poly.pdbx_seq_one_letter_code
_entity_poly.pdbx_strand_id
1 'polypeptide(L)'
;MSRININWRAIGTTLHHYWKEFAMNKQLATRYSNQQLEQILEEAVVYMCACPAQVCEQLLQLRKLFDYQSACISKGSLLAEVHCRISDATVTAHVELEQCLADVLDMEGWDLQTLTMPAGLRELRQQSIDQD
;
A
#
# COMPACT_ATOMS: atom_id res chain seq x y z
N MET A 1 24.35 -9.97 4.11
CA MET A 1 24.04 -9.38 2.82
C MET A 1 25.10 -8.36 2.47
N SER A 2 25.88 -8.62 1.44
CA SER A 2 26.85 -7.67 0.94
C SER A 2 26.13 -6.52 0.21
N ARG A 3 26.30 -5.30 0.69
CA ARG A 3 25.88 -4.13 -0.06
C ARG A 3 26.77 -4.04 -1.29
N ILE A 4 26.20 -4.17 -2.47
CA ILE A 4 26.90 -3.89 -3.72
C ILE A 4 27.12 -2.39 -3.75
N ASN A 5 28.37 -1.97 -3.59
CA ASN A 5 28.75 -0.56 -3.65
C ASN A 5 28.93 -0.18 -5.12
N ILE A 6 27.83 0.23 -5.75
CA ILE A 6 27.85 0.67 -7.14
C ILE A 6 28.23 2.15 -7.16
N ASN A 7 29.35 2.46 -7.80
CA ASN A 7 29.76 3.86 -7.99
C ASN A 7 28.92 4.50 -9.10
N TRP A 8 27.82 5.08 -8.71
CA TRP A 8 26.83 5.68 -9.61
C TRP A 8 27.38 6.85 -10.44
N ARG A 9 28.44 7.51 -9.97
CA ARG A 9 29.07 8.64 -10.70
C ARG A 9 29.79 8.19 -11.96
N ALA A 10 30.20 6.93 -12.05
CA ALA A 10 30.97 6.39 -13.17
C ALA A 10 30.12 5.90 -14.35
N ILE A 11 28.80 5.81 -14.21
CA ILE A 11 27.94 5.03 -15.12
C ILE A 11 27.06 5.93 -16.01
N GLY A 12 27.28 7.23 -16.08
CA GLY A 12 26.76 8.13 -17.13
C GLY A 12 25.27 8.02 -17.54
N THR A 13 24.90 8.78 -18.56
CA THR A 13 23.56 8.96 -19.12
C THR A 13 22.82 7.68 -19.55
N THR A 14 23.50 6.58 -19.83
CA THR A 14 22.91 5.31 -20.27
C THR A 14 22.14 4.62 -19.15
N LEU A 15 22.59 4.74 -17.89
CA LEU A 15 21.90 4.19 -16.72
C LEU A 15 20.67 5.02 -16.35
N HIS A 16 20.69 6.31 -16.59
CA HIS A 16 19.52 7.15 -16.38
C HIS A 16 18.34 6.66 -17.26
N HIS A 17 18.56 6.30 -18.51
CA HIS A 17 17.58 5.71 -19.38
C HIS A 17 17.09 4.34 -18.89
N TYR A 18 18.00 3.49 -18.44
CA TYR A 18 17.70 2.16 -17.91
C TYR A 18 16.79 2.28 -16.66
N TRP A 19 17.11 3.14 -15.73
CA TRP A 19 16.30 3.36 -14.54
C TRP A 19 14.96 3.98 -14.86
N LYS A 20 14.90 4.86 -15.85
CA LYS A 20 13.64 5.46 -16.27
C LYS A 20 12.71 4.42 -16.89
N GLU A 21 13.21 3.55 -17.77
CA GLU A 21 12.44 2.46 -18.36
C GLU A 21 12.02 1.42 -17.31
N PHE A 22 12.93 1.05 -16.42
CA PHE A 22 12.66 0.13 -15.31
C PHE A 22 11.56 0.65 -14.40
N ALA A 23 11.62 1.92 -14.02
CA ALA A 23 10.61 2.54 -13.17
C ALA A 23 9.27 2.77 -13.89
N MET A 24 9.28 3.10 -15.18
CA MET A 24 8.06 3.27 -15.98
C MET A 24 7.32 1.96 -16.23
N ASN A 25 8.02 0.83 -16.26
CA ASN A 25 7.44 -0.51 -16.41
C ASN A 25 7.00 -1.11 -15.06
N LYS A 26 7.38 -0.50 -13.95
CA LYS A 26 7.02 -0.96 -12.61
C LYS A 26 5.61 -0.51 -12.28
N GLN A 27 4.71 -1.47 -12.19
CA GLN A 27 3.34 -1.23 -11.78
C GLN A 27 3.13 -1.75 -10.37
N LEU A 28 2.29 -1.04 -9.63
CA LEU A 28 1.85 -1.49 -8.32
C LEU A 28 0.82 -2.61 -8.52
N ALA A 29 1.15 -3.82 -8.07
CA ALA A 29 0.20 -4.91 -8.06
C ALA A 29 -0.90 -4.60 -7.05
N THR A 30 -2.16 -4.50 -7.50
CA THR A 30 -3.30 -4.17 -6.64
C THR A 30 -4.23 -5.36 -6.51
N ARG A 31 -4.38 -5.89 -5.30
CA ARG A 31 -5.35 -6.91 -4.92
C ARG A 31 -6.72 -6.31 -4.64
N TYR A 32 -6.73 -5.15 -4.00
CA TYR A 32 -7.93 -4.38 -3.68
C TYR A 32 -7.94 -3.07 -4.47
N SER A 33 -9.06 -2.76 -5.13
CA SER A 33 -9.24 -1.46 -5.75
C SER A 33 -9.35 -0.36 -4.69
N ASN A 34 -9.15 0.89 -5.09
CA ASN A 34 -9.37 2.02 -4.18
C ASN A 34 -10.80 2.03 -3.64
N GLN A 35 -11.78 1.72 -4.48
CA GLN A 35 -13.17 1.63 -4.06
C GLN A 35 -13.40 0.54 -3.01
N GLN A 36 -12.74 -0.62 -3.15
CA GLN A 36 -12.82 -1.68 -2.15
C GLN A 36 -12.17 -1.27 -0.83
N LEU A 37 -11.03 -0.58 -0.86
CA LEU A 37 -10.39 -0.05 0.34
C LEU A 37 -11.28 0.99 1.03
N GLU A 38 -11.92 1.87 0.27
CA GLU A 38 -12.87 2.85 0.80
C GLU A 38 -14.08 2.18 1.44
N GLN A 39 -14.61 1.12 0.83
CA GLN A 39 -15.71 0.34 1.39
C GLN A 39 -15.33 -0.32 2.72
N ILE A 40 -14.14 -0.90 2.82
CA ILE A 40 -13.62 -1.46 4.07
C ILE A 40 -13.46 -0.36 5.13
N LEU A 41 -12.96 0.80 4.73
CA LEU A 41 -12.83 1.96 5.61
C LEU A 41 -14.18 2.39 6.17
N GLU A 42 -15.19 2.55 5.34
CA GLU A 42 -16.54 2.93 5.74
C GLU A 42 -17.16 1.90 6.70
N GLU A 43 -17.02 0.63 6.39
CA GLU A 43 -17.53 -0.46 7.21
C GLU A 43 -16.80 -0.54 8.57
N ALA A 44 -15.49 -0.32 8.58
CA ALA A 44 -14.65 -0.45 9.79
C ALA A 44 -14.65 0.79 10.69
N VAL A 45 -14.79 2.00 10.13
CA VAL A 45 -14.78 3.28 10.87
C VAL A 45 -15.88 3.34 11.92
N VAL A 46 -16.96 2.63 11.70
CA VAL A 46 -18.07 2.53 12.65
C VAL A 46 -17.64 1.86 13.98
N TYR A 47 -16.43 1.26 14.09
CA TYR A 47 -16.00 0.43 15.23
C TYR A 47 -14.85 1.03 16.03
N MET A 48 -14.82 0.78 17.35
CA MET A 48 -13.81 1.32 18.26
C MET A 48 -12.39 0.79 17.98
N CYS A 49 -12.25 -0.40 17.43
CA CYS A 49 -10.98 -0.94 16.99
C CYS A 49 -11.04 -1.13 15.47
N ALA A 50 -10.66 -0.08 14.74
CA ALA A 50 -10.73 -0.03 13.29
C ALA A 50 -9.44 -0.55 12.65
N CYS A 51 -8.95 -1.73 13.06
CA CYS A 51 -7.67 -2.25 12.58
C CYS A 51 -7.63 -2.42 11.05
N PRO A 52 -8.65 -2.98 10.38
CA PRO A 52 -8.67 -3.02 8.92
C PRO A 52 -8.65 -1.62 8.29
N ALA A 53 -9.34 -0.65 8.88
CA ALA A 53 -9.34 0.73 8.38
C ALA A 53 -7.94 1.34 8.41
N GLN A 54 -7.18 1.12 9.46
CA GLN A 54 -5.81 1.60 9.58
C GLN A 54 -4.91 1.02 8.48
N VAL A 55 -5.03 -0.26 8.18
CA VAL A 55 -4.29 -0.89 7.08
C VAL A 55 -4.70 -0.31 5.73
N CYS A 56 -6.01 -0.11 5.50
CA CYS A 56 -6.51 0.53 4.28
C CYS A 56 -5.96 1.95 4.08
N GLU A 57 -5.90 2.74 5.14
CA GLU A 57 -5.32 4.09 5.09
C GLU A 57 -3.84 4.05 4.66
N GLN A 58 -3.06 3.13 5.21
CA GLN A 58 -1.66 2.98 4.85
C GLN A 58 -1.50 2.53 3.39
N LEU A 59 -2.34 1.62 2.91
CA LEU A 59 -2.34 1.20 1.50
C LEU A 59 -2.62 2.38 0.58
N LEU A 60 -3.59 3.22 0.88
CA LEU A 60 -3.89 4.41 0.10
C LEU A 60 -2.73 5.41 0.12
N GLN A 61 -2.04 5.58 1.25
CA GLN A 61 -0.85 6.42 1.35
C GLN A 61 0.32 5.86 0.53
N LEU A 62 0.54 4.55 0.54
CA LEU A 62 1.57 3.90 -0.27
C LEU A 62 1.29 4.10 -1.77
N ARG A 63 0.03 4.05 -2.20
CA ARG A 63 -0.35 4.33 -3.59
C ARG A 63 -0.04 5.76 -4.00
N LYS A 64 -0.30 6.73 -3.13
CA LYS A 64 0.07 8.14 -3.36
C LYS A 64 1.59 8.30 -3.43
N LEU A 65 2.33 7.64 -2.55
CA LEU A 65 3.79 7.66 -2.56
C LEU A 65 4.34 7.09 -3.87
N PHE A 66 3.79 5.97 -4.33
CA PHE A 66 4.18 5.35 -5.60
C PHE A 66 3.92 6.28 -6.79
N ASP A 67 2.73 6.89 -6.85
CA ASP A 67 2.35 7.80 -7.94
C ASP A 67 3.26 9.03 -7.97
N TYR A 68 3.58 9.59 -6.80
CA TYR A 68 4.50 10.72 -6.70
C TYR A 68 5.89 10.37 -7.22
N GLN A 69 6.46 9.23 -6.81
CA GLN A 69 7.77 8.79 -7.26
C GLN A 69 7.79 8.53 -8.77
N SER A 70 6.75 7.89 -9.30
CA SER A 70 6.61 7.64 -10.73
C SER A 70 6.55 8.93 -11.54
N ALA A 71 5.83 9.93 -11.06
CA ALA A 71 5.75 11.25 -11.68
C ALA A 71 7.11 11.97 -11.68
N CYS A 72 7.87 11.91 -10.59
CA CYS A 72 9.20 12.48 -10.50
C CYS A 72 10.18 11.81 -11.47
N ILE A 73 10.15 10.49 -11.58
CA ILE A 73 10.98 9.72 -12.51
C ILE A 73 10.67 10.11 -13.95
N SER A 74 9.39 10.19 -14.32
CA SER A 74 8.96 10.54 -15.68
C SER A 74 9.34 11.95 -16.11
N LYS A 75 9.46 12.88 -15.15
CA LYS A 75 9.90 14.26 -15.38
C LYS A 75 11.43 14.41 -15.54
N GLY A 76 12.20 13.33 -15.45
CA GLY A 76 13.64 13.35 -15.62
C GLY A 76 14.42 13.94 -14.45
N SER A 77 13.99 13.64 -13.23
CA SER A 77 14.70 14.06 -12.01
C SER A 77 16.15 13.63 -12.02
N LEU A 78 17.04 14.53 -11.55
CA LEU A 78 18.47 14.26 -11.38
C LEU A 78 18.77 13.18 -10.33
N LEU A 79 17.80 12.87 -9.47
CA LEU A 79 17.88 11.88 -8.41
C LEU A 79 17.01 10.64 -8.71
N ALA A 80 17.03 10.19 -9.97
CA ALA A 80 16.20 9.05 -10.42
C ALA A 80 16.45 7.80 -9.57
N GLU A 81 17.67 7.53 -9.17
CA GLU A 81 17.99 6.37 -8.32
C GLU A 81 17.35 6.46 -6.94
N VAL A 82 17.20 7.65 -6.36
CA VAL A 82 16.51 7.85 -5.08
C VAL A 82 15.02 7.52 -5.25
N HIS A 83 14.39 8.05 -6.29
CA HIS A 83 12.98 7.79 -6.58
C HIS A 83 12.72 6.31 -6.87
N CYS A 84 13.60 5.65 -7.62
CA CYS A 84 13.52 4.21 -7.88
C CYS A 84 13.65 3.40 -6.60
N ARG A 85 14.56 3.76 -5.70
CA ARG A 85 14.73 3.07 -4.42
C ARG A 85 13.49 3.17 -3.55
N ILE A 86 12.87 4.35 -3.50
CA ILE A 86 11.64 4.57 -2.75
C ILE A 86 10.50 3.79 -3.39
N SER A 87 10.37 3.81 -4.71
CA SER A 87 9.35 3.03 -5.43
C SER A 87 9.47 1.54 -5.15
N ASP A 88 10.68 0.99 -5.16
CA ASP A 88 10.92 -0.42 -4.86
C ASP A 88 10.45 -0.80 -3.46
N ALA A 89 10.81 -0.01 -2.47
CA ALA A 89 10.37 -0.23 -1.10
C ALA A 89 8.85 -0.10 -0.96
N THR A 90 8.25 0.85 -1.67
CA THR A 90 6.80 1.08 -1.67
C THR A 90 6.05 -0.11 -2.26
N VAL A 91 6.52 -0.66 -3.38
CA VAL A 91 5.93 -1.86 -4.00
C VAL A 91 5.97 -3.05 -3.05
N THR A 92 7.11 -3.29 -2.41
CA THR A 92 7.27 -4.39 -1.45
C THR A 92 6.36 -4.21 -0.23
N ALA A 93 6.33 -3.00 0.34
CA ALA A 93 5.46 -2.70 1.47
C ALA A 93 3.99 -2.83 1.12
N HIS A 94 3.58 -2.41 -0.07
CA HIS A 94 2.21 -2.50 -0.54
C HIS A 94 1.74 -3.96 -0.66
N VAL A 95 2.55 -4.83 -1.26
CA VAL A 95 2.25 -6.26 -1.36
C VAL A 95 2.06 -6.88 0.02
N GLU A 96 2.97 -6.58 0.95
CA GLU A 96 2.91 -7.10 2.32
C GLU A 96 1.68 -6.61 3.06
N LEU A 97 1.34 -5.33 2.93
CA LEU A 97 0.15 -4.78 3.59
C LEU A 97 -1.16 -5.26 2.97
N GLU A 98 -1.21 -5.51 1.67
CA GLU A 98 -2.40 -6.13 1.06
C GLU A 98 -2.61 -7.56 1.56
N GLN A 99 -1.53 -8.33 1.73
CA GLN A 99 -1.62 -9.65 2.33
C GLN A 99 -2.07 -9.57 3.78
N CYS A 100 -1.50 -8.63 4.53
CA CYS A 100 -1.91 -8.36 5.91
C CYS A 100 -3.41 -8.03 5.99
N LEU A 101 -3.92 -7.17 5.12
CA LEU A 101 -5.34 -6.84 5.06
C LEU A 101 -6.20 -8.07 4.81
N ALA A 102 -5.82 -8.89 3.84
CA ALA A 102 -6.53 -10.13 3.53
C ALA A 102 -6.57 -11.07 4.75
N ASP A 103 -5.46 -11.23 5.44
CA ASP A 103 -5.35 -12.06 6.63
C ASP A 103 -6.23 -11.51 7.77
N VAL A 104 -6.20 -10.21 8.00
CA VAL A 104 -7.00 -9.56 9.06
C VAL A 104 -8.49 -9.69 8.77
N LEU A 105 -8.93 -9.47 7.54
CA LEU A 105 -10.32 -9.64 7.15
C LEU A 105 -10.79 -11.09 7.36
N ASP A 106 -9.95 -12.06 7.01
CA ASP A 106 -10.24 -13.48 7.24
C ASP A 106 -10.31 -13.82 8.73
N MET A 107 -9.34 -13.36 9.51
CA MET A 107 -9.28 -13.59 10.96
C MET A 107 -10.47 -12.99 11.70
N GLU A 108 -10.98 -11.84 11.25
CA GLU A 108 -12.16 -11.20 11.80
C GLU A 108 -13.47 -11.79 11.26
N GLY A 109 -13.41 -12.68 10.28
CA GLY A 109 -14.57 -13.35 9.71
C GLY A 109 -15.42 -12.49 8.76
N TRP A 110 -14.81 -11.49 8.10
CA TRP A 110 -15.49 -10.68 7.10
C TRP A 110 -15.97 -11.52 5.92
N ASP A 111 -17.07 -11.11 5.33
CA ASP A 111 -17.46 -11.61 4.01
C ASP A 111 -16.50 -11.04 2.97
N LEU A 112 -15.66 -11.91 2.39
CA LEU A 112 -14.61 -11.49 1.47
C LEU A 112 -15.12 -11.12 0.08
N GLN A 113 -16.36 -11.48 -0.25
CA GLN A 113 -16.99 -11.10 -1.52
C GLN A 113 -17.68 -9.74 -1.43
N THR A 114 -18.39 -9.49 -0.36
CA THR A 114 -19.12 -8.24 -0.14
C THR A 114 -18.32 -7.20 0.63
N LEU A 115 -17.23 -7.59 1.25
CA LEU A 115 -16.39 -6.76 2.14
C LEU A 115 -17.21 -6.13 3.27
N THR A 116 -18.06 -6.93 3.87
CA THR A 116 -18.88 -6.53 5.00
C THR A 116 -18.46 -7.26 6.26
N MET A 117 -18.53 -6.55 7.36
CA MET A 117 -18.18 -7.06 8.68
C MET A 117 -19.26 -8.05 9.17
N PRO A 118 -18.85 -9.14 9.84
CA PRO A 118 -19.83 -10.09 10.39
C PRO A 118 -20.69 -9.45 11.49
N ALA A 119 -21.93 -9.88 11.58
CA ALA A 119 -22.91 -9.38 12.55
C ALA A 119 -22.41 -9.49 14.01
N GLY A 120 -21.67 -10.55 14.34
CA GLY A 120 -21.13 -10.75 15.69
C GLY A 120 -20.17 -9.66 16.15
N LEU A 121 -19.32 -9.12 15.24
CA LEU A 121 -18.46 -7.99 15.55
C LEU A 121 -19.24 -6.69 15.72
N ARG A 122 -20.31 -6.49 14.97
CA ARG A 122 -21.22 -5.36 15.13
C ARG A 122 -21.89 -5.38 16.51
N GLU A 123 -22.35 -6.55 16.95
CA GLU A 123 -22.98 -6.75 18.25
C GLU A 123 -22.00 -6.49 19.41
N LEU A 124 -20.79 -7.02 19.33
CA LEU A 124 -19.76 -6.79 20.35
C LEU A 124 -19.45 -5.31 20.52
N ARG A 125 -19.42 -4.57 19.43
CA ARG A 125 -19.23 -3.13 19.50
C ARG A 125 -20.41 -2.44 20.15
N GLN A 126 -21.63 -2.75 19.78
CA GLN A 126 -22.81 -2.14 20.38
C GLN A 126 -22.82 -2.36 21.90
N GLN A 127 -22.46 -3.57 22.34
CA GLN A 127 -22.33 -3.88 23.76
C GLN A 127 -21.28 -3.02 24.46
N SER A 128 -20.13 -2.73 23.80
CA SER A 128 -19.10 -1.89 24.41
C SER A 128 -19.52 -0.43 24.51
N ILE A 129 -20.32 0.07 23.56
CA ILE A 129 -20.88 1.44 23.63
C ILE A 129 -21.91 1.55 24.75
N ASP A 130 -22.76 0.55 24.91
CA ASP A 130 -23.83 0.55 25.91
C ASP A 130 -23.30 0.39 27.36
N GLN A 131 -22.03 -0.03 27.52
CA GLN A 131 -21.36 -0.17 28.83
C GLN A 131 -20.61 1.09 29.28
N ASP A 132 -20.39 2.04 28.40
CA ASP A 132 -19.77 3.33 28.70
C ASP A 132 -20.84 4.39 29.04
#